data_ec20e8ce41d4e32e46df4769cd462fa8
#
_entry.id   ec20e8ce41d4e32e46df4769cd462fa8
#
_cell.length_a   1.000
_cell.length_b   1.000
_cell.length_c   1.000
_cell.angle_alpha   90.00
_cell.angle_beta   90.00
_cell.angle_gamma   90.00
#
_symmetry.space_group_name_H-M   'P 1'
#
loop_
_entity.id
_entity.type
_entity.pdbx_description
1 polymer ?
#
loop_
_entity_poly.entity_id
_entity_poly.type
_entity_poly.pdbx_seq_one_letter_code
_entity_poly.pdbx_strand_id
1 'polypeptide(L)'
;SLHICEHTPVRELVGTTAITDYGKVTANKIIVSTHFPFLNKHGSFFAKLYQHRSYVIALENAPNVDGMYVDEAQTGMSFRNYKNLLLVGGGDHRTGKQGGAWQELRDFAQRHYPKAAETSHWATQDCMSLDGVPYIGPYSASASDLYVATGFNKWGMTSAMVSAMVLCDLVQGKQSPYAEVFSPSRTILRPQLVVNGFEAVVNLLTPSAKRCPHLGCALKWNPQEHTWDCPCHGSRFTEEGRLIDNPATGNLKK
;
A
#
# COMPACT_ATOMS: atom_id res chain seq x y z
N SER A 1 -17.35 -8.43 22.42
CA SER A 1 -17.92 -8.74 21.09
C SER A 1 -17.17 -7.96 20.02
N LEU A 2 -16.89 -8.59 18.87
CA LEU A 2 -16.32 -7.95 17.68
C LEU A 2 -17.47 -7.58 16.74
N HIS A 3 -17.49 -6.33 16.27
CA HIS A 3 -18.41 -5.87 15.24
C HIS A 3 -17.61 -5.55 13.98
N ILE A 4 -17.97 -6.14 12.84
CA ILE A 4 -17.38 -5.87 11.53
C ILE A 4 -18.44 -5.18 10.68
N CYS A 5 -18.09 -4.01 10.15
CA CYS A 5 -18.96 -3.22 9.28
C CYS A 5 -18.33 -3.17 7.88
N GLU A 6 -18.82 -3.99 6.97
CA GLU A 6 -18.41 -3.97 5.55
C GLU A 6 -19.14 -2.84 4.80
N HIS A 7 -18.62 -2.46 3.63
CA HIS A 7 -19.17 -1.41 2.77
C HIS A 7 -19.39 -0.07 3.50
N THR A 8 -18.62 0.17 4.57
CA THR A 8 -18.76 1.33 5.45
C THR A 8 -17.48 2.16 5.46
N PRO A 9 -17.15 2.87 4.36
CA PRO A 9 -15.92 3.65 4.29
C PRO A 9 -15.95 4.81 5.29
N VAL A 10 -14.86 4.96 6.04
CA VAL A 10 -14.65 6.14 6.89
C VAL A 10 -14.19 7.29 5.98
N ARG A 11 -14.95 8.39 6.02
CA ARG A 11 -14.69 9.59 5.20
C ARG A 11 -13.83 10.61 5.93
N GLU A 12 -14.01 10.72 7.24
CA GLU A 12 -13.33 11.71 8.06
C GLU A 12 -13.16 11.18 9.50
N LEU A 13 -12.14 11.68 10.19
CA LEU A 13 -12.00 11.55 11.64
C LEU A 13 -12.04 12.93 12.29
N VAL A 14 -12.92 13.07 13.31
CA VAL A 14 -13.00 14.26 14.16
C VAL A 14 -12.76 13.83 15.60
N GLY A 15 -11.57 14.13 16.12
CA GLY A 15 -11.13 13.57 17.40
C GLY A 15 -11.09 12.04 17.33
N THR A 16 -11.80 11.39 18.25
CA THR A 16 -11.98 9.92 18.28
C THR A 16 -13.32 9.47 17.69
N THR A 17 -13.89 10.24 16.76
CA THR A 17 -15.13 9.91 16.06
C THR A 17 -14.88 9.69 14.58
N ALA A 18 -15.13 8.48 14.10
CA ALA A 18 -15.13 8.12 12.69
C ALA A 18 -16.48 8.49 12.06
N ILE A 19 -16.43 9.25 10.95
CA ILE A 19 -17.60 9.66 10.16
C ILE A 19 -17.67 8.79 8.92
N THR A 20 -18.82 8.15 8.71
CA THR A 20 -19.12 7.30 7.56
C THR A 20 -20.34 7.83 6.81
N ASP A 21 -20.63 7.26 5.64
CA ASP A 21 -21.84 7.59 4.87
C ASP A 21 -23.14 7.17 5.61
N TYR A 22 -23.05 6.28 6.60
CA TYR A 22 -24.21 5.71 7.32
C TYR A 22 -24.36 6.20 8.76
N GLY A 23 -23.37 6.91 9.29
CA GLY A 23 -23.41 7.41 10.67
C GLY A 23 -22.02 7.67 11.25
N LYS A 24 -21.98 7.79 12.56
CA LYS A 24 -20.77 8.12 13.33
C LYS A 24 -20.46 7.01 14.33
N VAL A 25 -19.19 6.68 14.48
CA VAL A 25 -18.70 5.73 15.49
C VAL A 25 -17.68 6.47 16.35
N THR A 26 -17.97 6.58 17.65
CA THR A 26 -17.06 7.17 18.64
C THR A 26 -16.44 6.07 19.48
N ALA A 27 -15.15 6.15 19.72
CA ALA A 27 -14.39 5.18 20.51
C ALA A 27 -13.40 5.89 21.42
N ASN A 28 -12.91 5.20 22.46
CA ASN A 28 -11.85 5.73 23.31
C ASN A 28 -10.51 5.81 22.57
N LYS A 29 -10.27 4.88 21.64
CA LYS A 29 -9.06 4.81 20.83
C LYS A 29 -9.40 4.38 19.40
N ILE A 30 -8.66 4.89 18.42
CA ILE A 30 -8.82 4.55 17.01
C ILE A 30 -7.47 4.03 16.48
N ILE A 31 -7.52 2.95 15.71
CA ILE A 31 -6.37 2.41 14.98
C ILE A 31 -6.63 2.57 13.49
N VAL A 32 -5.76 3.31 12.79
CA VAL A 32 -5.80 3.48 11.34
C VAL A 32 -4.91 2.41 10.71
N SER A 33 -5.54 1.40 10.13
CA SER A 33 -4.86 0.30 9.42
C SER A 33 -5.29 0.21 7.96
N THR A 34 -5.50 1.35 7.32
CA THR A 34 -6.08 1.51 5.98
C THR A 34 -5.04 1.37 4.86
N HIS A 35 -3.99 0.60 5.04
CA HIS A 35 -2.86 0.44 4.12
C HIS A 35 -2.07 1.74 3.96
N PHE A 36 -2.58 2.74 3.25
CA PHE A 36 -2.07 4.11 3.28
C PHE A 36 -2.99 4.97 4.15
N PRO A 37 -2.47 5.66 5.20
CA PRO A 37 -3.28 6.52 6.04
C PRO A 37 -3.85 7.70 5.26
N PHE A 38 -5.16 7.92 5.33
CA PHE A 38 -5.86 8.97 4.58
C PHE A 38 -5.91 10.32 5.31
N LEU A 39 -5.45 10.38 6.55
CA LEU A 39 -5.45 11.61 7.37
C LEU A 39 -4.18 12.41 7.10
N ASN A 40 -4.32 13.57 6.48
CA ASN A 40 -3.18 14.44 6.16
C ASN A 40 -2.80 15.41 7.29
N LYS A 41 -3.70 15.65 8.26
CA LYS A 41 -3.50 16.64 9.34
C LYS A 41 -2.46 16.22 10.39
N HIS A 42 -2.15 14.93 10.49
CA HIS A 42 -1.27 14.37 11.51
C HIS A 42 -0.24 13.44 10.88
N GLY A 43 0.92 13.28 11.53
CA GLY A 43 1.92 12.26 11.20
C GLY A 43 2.68 12.43 9.89
N SER A 44 2.26 13.31 8.98
CA SER A 44 2.89 13.58 7.66
C SER A 44 3.19 12.32 6.85
N PHE A 45 2.28 11.34 6.83
CA PHE A 45 2.48 10.06 6.16
C PHE A 45 2.65 10.21 4.64
N PHE A 46 2.11 11.27 4.03
CA PHE A 46 2.35 11.61 2.63
C PHE A 46 3.84 11.84 2.31
N ALA A 47 4.66 12.26 3.27
CA ALA A 47 6.11 12.39 3.09
C ALA A 47 6.87 11.09 3.38
N LYS A 48 6.31 10.22 4.23
CA LYS A 48 6.94 9.01 4.77
C LYS A 48 6.70 7.75 3.95
N LEU A 49 5.68 7.76 3.09
CA LEU A 49 5.19 6.59 2.39
C LEU A 49 5.11 6.84 0.88
N TYR A 50 5.30 5.77 0.13
CA TYR A 50 5.03 5.72 -1.31
C TYR A 50 4.48 4.34 -1.66
N GLN A 51 3.98 4.14 -2.88
CA GLN A 51 3.39 2.86 -3.22
C GLN A 51 4.05 2.22 -4.43
N HIS A 52 4.13 0.89 -4.40
CA HIS A 52 4.56 0.04 -5.49
C HIS A 52 3.41 -0.83 -5.99
N ARG A 53 3.42 -1.10 -7.29
CA ARG A 53 2.62 -2.16 -7.90
C ARG A 53 3.46 -3.42 -7.99
N SER A 54 2.83 -4.55 -7.68
CA SER A 54 3.39 -5.89 -7.83
C SER A 54 2.39 -6.75 -8.60
N TYR A 55 2.88 -7.61 -9.46
CA TYR A 55 2.08 -8.41 -10.37
C TYR A 55 2.26 -9.89 -10.10
N VAL A 56 1.23 -10.67 -10.36
CA VAL A 56 1.25 -12.13 -10.20
C VAL A 56 0.58 -12.78 -11.39
N ILE A 57 1.15 -13.89 -11.86
CA ILE A 57 0.50 -14.84 -12.76
C ILE A 57 0.39 -16.21 -12.07
N ALA A 58 -0.68 -16.92 -12.35
CA ALA A 58 -0.90 -18.29 -11.89
C ALA A 58 -0.79 -19.24 -13.09
N LEU A 59 0.09 -20.21 -12.98
CA LEU A 59 0.45 -21.14 -14.06
C LEU A 59 0.00 -22.56 -13.71
N GLU A 60 -0.78 -23.20 -14.55
CA GLU A 60 -0.99 -24.65 -14.54
C GLU A 60 0.08 -25.34 -15.39
N ASN A 61 0.23 -26.67 -15.21
CA ASN A 61 1.24 -27.49 -15.88
C ASN A 61 2.68 -27.00 -15.65
N ALA A 62 2.91 -26.27 -14.56
CA ALA A 62 4.22 -25.86 -14.08
C ALA A 62 4.71 -26.78 -12.95
N PRO A 63 6.04 -26.84 -12.70
CA PRO A 63 6.58 -27.69 -11.64
C PRO A 63 6.13 -27.26 -10.23
N ASN A 64 6.11 -28.24 -9.31
CA ASN A 64 6.09 -27.93 -7.89
C ASN A 64 7.49 -27.52 -7.44
N VAL A 65 7.60 -26.34 -6.84
CA VAL A 65 8.89 -25.78 -6.37
C VAL A 65 9.19 -26.17 -4.91
N ASP A 66 8.28 -26.90 -4.24
CA ASP A 66 8.44 -27.40 -2.85
C ASP A 66 8.86 -26.33 -1.83
N GLY A 67 8.38 -25.10 -1.99
CA GLY A 67 8.71 -24.03 -1.08
C GLY A 67 8.14 -22.68 -1.50
N MET A 68 8.57 -21.65 -0.77
CA MET A 68 8.34 -20.25 -1.11
C MET A 68 9.70 -19.56 -1.29
N TYR A 69 9.86 -18.92 -2.42
CA TYR A 69 11.11 -18.29 -2.82
C TYR A 69 10.88 -16.83 -3.15
N VAL A 70 11.80 -15.99 -2.74
CA VAL A 70 11.84 -14.55 -3.04
C VAL A 70 13.25 -14.19 -3.45
N ASP A 71 13.41 -13.50 -4.56
CA ASP A 71 14.67 -12.93 -4.99
C ASP A 71 15.00 -11.69 -4.13
N GLU A 72 16.28 -11.44 -3.86
CA GLU A 72 16.78 -10.28 -3.12
C GLU A 72 16.77 -8.97 -3.96
N ALA A 73 16.63 -9.06 -5.29
CA ALA A 73 16.58 -7.89 -6.15
C ALA A 73 15.36 -7.01 -5.85
N GLN A 74 15.49 -5.70 -6.04
CA GLN A 74 14.38 -4.75 -5.81
C GLN A 74 13.14 -5.04 -6.69
N THR A 75 13.37 -5.54 -7.89
CA THR A 75 12.35 -6.02 -8.84
C THR A 75 12.26 -7.53 -8.85
N GLY A 76 12.70 -8.15 -7.76
CA GLY A 76 12.85 -9.58 -7.64
C GLY A 76 11.57 -10.36 -7.79
N MET A 77 11.71 -11.57 -8.31
CA MET A 77 10.61 -12.49 -8.50
C MET A 77 10.32 -13.29 -7.23
N SER A 78 9.09 -13.74 -7.10
CA SER A 78 8.66 -14.68 -6.06
C SER A 78 7.97 -15.89 -6.66
N PHE A 79 8.14 -17.04 -6.01
CA PHE A 79 7.60 -18.33 -6.47
C PHE A 79 7.01 -19.09 -5.30
N ARG A 80 5.81 -19.63 -5.49
CA ARG A 80 5.23 -20.61 -4.59
C ARG A 80 4.13 -21.40 -5.27
N ASN A 81 3.87 -22.60 -4.82
CA ASN A 81 2.70 -23.34 -5.28
C ASN A 81 1.47 -23.04 -4.42
N TYR A 82 0.33 -23.06 -5.06
CA TYR A 82 -0.99 -23.13 -4.44
C TYR A 82 -1.80 -24.21 -5.16
N LYS A 83 -2.06 -25.33 -4.47
CA LYS A 83 -2.62 -26.54 -5.08
C LYS A 83 -1.74 -26.99 -6.27
N ASN A 84 -2.33 -27.11 -7.45
CA ASN A 84 -1.65 -27.49 -8.69
C ASN A 84 -1.10 -26.30 -9.51
N LEU A 85 -1.21 -25.09 -8.99
CA LEU A 85 -0.74 -23.88 -9.68
C LEU A 85 0.62 -23.44 -9.14
N LEU A 86 1.49 -22.97 -10.01
CA LEU A 86 2.67 -22.17 -9.65
C LEU A 86 2.30 -20.69 -9.74
N LEU A 87 2.42 -19.97 -8.64
CA LEU A 87 2.29 -18.52 -8.59
C LEU A 87 3.66 -17.89 -8.80
N VAL A 88 3.77 -17.04 -9.81
CA VAL A 88 4.98 -16.26 -10.12
C VAL A 88 4.65 -14.79 -9.93
N GLY A 89 5.33 -14.14 -8.99
CA GLY A 89 5.19 -12.72 -8.70
C GLY A 89 6.41 -11.93 -9.15
N GLY A 90 6.24 -10.63 -9.42
CA GLY A 90 7.30 -9.71 -9.86
C GLY A 90 6.79 -8.58 -10.74
N GLY A 91 7.60 -8.09 -11.66
CA GLY A 91 7.25 -6.99 -12.57
C GLY A 91 6.99 -5.65 -11.85
N ASP A 92 7.59 -5.48 -10.69
CA ASP A 92 7.33 -4.41 -9.74
C ASP A 92 7.76 -3.04 -10.25
N HIS A 93 6.97 -2.04 -9.93
CA HIS A 93 7.34 -0.65 -10.16
C HIS A 93 6.61 0.30 -9.20
N ARG A 94 7.13 1.51 -9.05
CA ARG A 94 6.42 2.56 -8.31
C ARG A 94 5.10 2.87 -9.01
N THR A 95 4.00 2.96 -8.24
CA THR A 95 2.68 3.32 -8.75
C THR A 95 2.75 4.62 -9.54
N GLY A 96 2.10 4.69 -10.71
CA GLY A 96 2.17 5.83 -11.62
C GLY A 96 3.46 5.93 -12.44
N LYS A 97 4.35 4.95 -12.35
CA LYS A 97 5.49 4.73 -13.27
C LYS A 97 5.19 3.54 -14.16
N GLN A 98 6.01 3.32 -15.18
CA GLN A 98 5.95 2.13 -16.00
C GLN A 98 6.99 1.10 -15.51
N GLY A 99 6.67 -0.16 -15.66
CA GLY A 99 7.53 -1.29 -15.30
C GLY A 99 7.19 -2.52 -16.13
N GLY A 100 7.79 -3.66 -15.79
CA GLY A 100 7.63 -4.92 -16.51
C GLY A 100 6.22 -5.50 -16.44
N ALA A 101 5.51 -5.28 -15.35
CA ALA A 101 4.15 -5.76 -15.11
C ALA A 101 3.99 -7.26 -15.42
N TRP A 102 2.84 -7.68 -15.93
CA TRP A 102 2.60 -9.09 -16.30
C TRP A 102 3.46 -9.55 -17.49
N GLN A 103 3.89 -8.66 -18.38
CA GLN A 103 4.66 -9.06 -19.54
C GLN A 103 6.03 -9.66 -19.13
N GLU A 104 6.70 -9.07 -18.16
CA GLU A 104 7.94 -9.59 -17.61
C GLU A 104 7.78 -11.02 -17.07
N LEU A 105 6.67 -11.27 -16.35
CA LEU A 105 6.36 -12.60 -15.80
C LEU A 105 6.03 -13.61 -16.89
N ARG A 106 5.30 -13.19 -17.94
CA ARG A 106 4.96 -14.03 -19.09
C ARG A 106 6.21 -14.41 -19.88
N ASP A 107 7.11 -13.45 -20.11
CA ASP A 107 8.39 -13.69 -20.80
C ASP A 107 9.29 -14.64 -20.00
N PHE A 108 9.29 -14.52 -18.68
CA PHE A 108 9.96 -15.45 -17.80
C PHE A 108 9.34 -16.85 -17.87
N ALA A 109 8.02 -16.94 -17.75
CA ALA A 109 7.30 -18.21 -17.81
C ALA A 109 7.52 -18.92 -19.15
N GLN A 110 7.46 -18.21 -20.26
CA GLN A 110 7.70 -18.79 -21.59
C GLN A 110 9.12 -19.38 -21.73
N ARG A 111 10.13 -18.73 -21.13
CA ARG A 111 11.53 -19.22 -21.18
C ARG A 111 11.76 -20.42 -20.29
N HIS A 112 11.20 -20.43 -19.08
CA HIS A 112 11.54 -21.42 -18.06
C HIS A 112 10.49 -22.52 -17.90
N TYR A 113 9.24 -22.23 -18.24
CA TYR A 113 8.10 -23.14 -18.12
C TYR A 113 7.30 -23.19 -19.43
N PRO A 114 7.90 -23.56 -20.58
CA PRO A 114 7.26 -23.43 -21.90
C PRO A 114 6.00 -24.31 -22.09
N LYS A 115 5.75 -25.25 -21.19
CA LYS A 115 4.53 -26.08 -21.18
C LYS A 115 3.44 -25.58 -20.24
N ALA A 116 3.74 -24.57 -19.44
CA ALA A 116 2.78 -23.99 -18.50
C ALA A 116 1.81 -23.08 -19.23
N ALA A 117 0.57 -23.02 -18.72
CA ALA A 117 -0.47 -22.12 -19.21
C ALA A 117 -0.93 -21.19 -18.11
N GLU A 118 -1.05 -19.89 -18.44
CA GLU A 118 -1.60 -18.89 -17.52
C GLU A 118 -3.11 -19.11 -17.36
N THR A 119 -3.56 -19.30 -16.12
CA THR A 119 -4.97 -19.48 -15.78
C THR A 119 -5.61 -18.22 -15.23
N SER A 120 -4.82 -17.40 -14.55
CA SER A 120 -5.26 -16.13 -13.97
C SER A 120 -4.07 -15.22 -13.67
N HIS A 121 -4.37 -13.94 -13.57
CA HIS A 121 -3.40 -12.93 -13.16
C HIS A 121 -4.08 -11.83 -12.33
N TRP A 122 -3.30 -11.18 -11.49
CA TRP A 122 -3.76 -10.02 -10.71
C TRP A 122 -2.57 -9.13 -10.36
N ALA A 123 -2.88 -7.95 -9.87
CA ALA A 123 -1.89 -7.01 -9.35
C ALA A 123 -2.28 -6.59 -7.93
N THR A 124 -1.27 -6.26 -7.13
CA THR A 124 -1.41 -5.73 -5.78
C THR A 124 -0.73 -4.37 -5.67
N GLN A 125 -1.03 -3.65 -4.62
CA GLN A 125 -0.36 -2.41 -4.29
C GLN A 125 0.23 -2.50 -2.89
N ASP A 126 1.51 -2.16 -2.77
CA ASP A 126 2.27 -2.29 -1.53
C ASP A 126 2.66 -0.91 -1.02
N CYS A 127 2.39 -0.65 0.27
CA CYS A 127 2.77 0.59 0.94
C CYS A 127 4.20 0.48 1.48
N MET A 128 5.10 1.28 0.91
CA MET A 128 6.52 1.28 1.20
C MET A 128 6.87 2.41 2.16
N SER A 129 7.65 2.11 3.20
CA SER A 129 8.22 3.10 4.11
C SER A 129 9.56 3.65 3.60
N LEU A 130 10.06 4.72 4.21
CA LEU A 130 11.34 5.35 3.80
C LEU A 130 12.58 4.49 4.06
N ASP A 131 12.50 3.59 5.02
CA ASP A 131 13.63 2.82 5.55
C ASP A 131 13.40 1.30 5.57
N GLY A 132 12.33 0.83 4.93
CA GLY A 132 11.98 -0.59 4.91
C GLY A 132 11.38 -1.13 6.22
N VAL A 133 11.20 -0.28 7.24
CA VAL A 133 10.59 -0.67 8.52
C VAL A 133 9.15 -0.13 8.60
N PRO A 134 8.14 -0.93 8.98
CA PRO A 134 6.77 -0.45 9.18
C PRO A 134 6.65 0.71 10.16
N TYR A 135 5.60 1.51 10.04
CA TYR A 135 5.19 2.51 11.03
C TYR A 135 4.05 1.93 11.87
N ILE A 136 4.31 1.67 13.15
CA ILE A 136 3.34 1.08 14.08
C ILE A 136 3.43 1.82 15.42
N GLY A 137 2.31 2.39 15.89
CA GLY A 137 2.29 3.12 17.15
C GLY A 137 1.37 4.31 17.15
N PRO A 138 1.57 5.30 18.06
CA PRO A 138 0.83 6.55 18.07
C PRO A 138 0.92 7.27 16.72
N TYR A 139 -0.20 7.75 16.20
CA TYR A 139 -0.28 8.37 14.87
C TYR A 139 0.62 9.60 14.73
N SER A 140 0.72 10.38 15.78
CA SER A 140 1.64 11.50 15.96
C SER A 140 1.86 11.77 17.45
N ALA A 141 2.88 12.55 17.77
CA ALA A 141 3.18 12.93 19.15
C ALA A 141 2.04 13.70 19.85
N SER A 142 1.14 14.35 19.09
CA SER A 142 0.01 15.13 19.59
C SER A 142 -1.32 14.37 19.63
N ALA A 143 -1.36 13.11 19.22
CA ALA A 143 -2.58 12.33 19.11
C ALA A 143 -2.49 11.07 20.00
N SER A 144 -2.87 11.21 21.27
CA SER A 144 -2.75 10.16 22.29
C SER A 144 -3.66 8.95 22.06
N ASP A 145 -4.80 9.16 21.40
CA ASP A 145 -5.86 8.15 21.24
C ASP A 145 -5.99 7.67 19.79
N LEU A 146 -5.09 8.11 18.93
CA LEU A 146 -5.03 7.70 17.53
C LEU A 146 -3.72 6.94 17.26
N TYR A 147 -3.87 5.75 16.71
CA TYR A 147 -2.77 4.84 16.38
C TYR A 147 -2.76 4.52 14.89
N VAL A 148 -1.64 4.00 14.41
CA VAL A 148 -1.46 3.61 13.01
C VAL A 148 -0.68 2.32 12.88
N ALA A 149 -0.98 1.57 11.81
CA ALA A 149 -0.16 0.48 11.32
C ALA A 149 -0.11 0.58 9.79
N THR A 150 1.07 0.83 9.21
CA THR A 150 1.25 1.06 7.78
C THR A 150 2.70 0.87 7.33
N GLY A 151 2.94 0.92 6.01
CA GLY A 151 4.27 0.83 5.44
C GLY A 151 4.85 -0.59 5.55
N PHE A 152 4.07 -1.61 5.21
CA PHE A 152 4.41 -3.02 5.43
C PHE A 152 5.40 -3.60 4.40
N ASN A 153 5.81 -2.83 3.39
CA ASN A 153 6.92 -3.16 2.47
C ASN A 153 6.82 -4.58 1.87
N LYS A 154 5.64 -4.99 1.40
CA LYS A 154 5.33 -6.33 0.86
C LYS A 154 5.30 -7.49 1.88
N TRP A 155 5.55 -7.19 3.17
CA TRP A 155 5.52 -8.17 4.27
C TRP A 155 4.24 -8.05 5.11
N GLY A 156 3.09 -7.96 4.44
CA GLY A 156 1.79 -7.66 5.06
C GLY A 156 1.41 -8.64 6.17
N MET A 157 1.56 -9.95 5.97
CA MET A 157 1.17 -10.96 6.96
C MET A 157 2.02 -10.86 8.24
N THR A 158 3.34 -10.80 8.12
CA THR A 158 4.26 -10.69 9.26
C THR A 158 4.09 -9.36 9.97
N SER A 159 4.01 -8.26 9.20
CA SER A 159 3.85 -6.92 9.76
C SER A 159 2.50 -6.73 10.45
N ALA A 160 1.43 -7.37 9.98
CA ALA A 160 0.13 -7.35 10.64
C ALA A 160 0.20 -8.01 12.03
N MET A 161 0.90 -9.15 12.17
CA MET A 161 1.09 -9.82 13.46
C MET A 161 1.91 -8.95 14.42
N VAL A 162 3.03 -8.40 13.96
CA VAL A 162 3.84 -7.47 14.77
C VAL A 162 3.03 -6.25 15.17
N SER A 163 2.21 -5.71 14.25
CA SER A 163 1.33 -4.57 14.55
C SER A 163 0.33 -4.91 15.65
N ALA A 164 -0.27 -6.10 15.60
CA ALA A 164 -1.23 -6.54 16.61
C ALA A 164 -0.57 -6.63 18.00
N MET A 165 0.65 -7.18 18.08
CA MET A 165 1.41 -7.28 19.33
C MET A 165 1.74 -5.88 19.90
N VAL A 166 2.35 -5.01 19.10
CA VAL A 166 2.78 -3.68 19.53
C VAL A 166 1.57 -2.82 19.92
N LEU A 167 0.54 -2.78 19.07
CA LEU A 167 -0.64 -1.97 19.33
C LEU A 167 -1.46 -2.48 20.52
N CYS A 168 -1.52 -3.80 20.74
CA CYS A 168 -2.20 -4.38 21.89
C CYS A 168 -1.58 -3.86 23.21
N ASP A 169 -0.26 -3.82 23.30
CA ASP A 169 0.42 -3.28 24.47
C ASP A 169 0.14 -1.79 24.64
N LEU A 170 0.36 -1.00 23.58
CA LEU A 170 0.22 0.45 23.62
C LEU A 170 -1.21 0.91 23.93
N VAL A 171 -2.22 0.26 23.36
CA VAL A 171 -3.64 0.57 23.62
C VAL A 171 -4.02 0.30 25.07
N GLN A 172 -3.40 -0.71 25.71
CA GLN A 172 -3.57 -1.02 27.13
C GLN A 172 -2.71 -0.16 28.07
N GLY A 173 -1.92 0.77 27.54
CA GLY A 173 -1.00 1.60 28.32
C GLY A 173 0.25 0.86 28.80
N LYS A 174 0.55 -0.30 28.21
CA LYS A 174 1.76 -1.08 28.50
C LYS A 174 2.92 -0.60 27.63
N GLN A 175 4.14 -0.83 28.10
CA GLN A 175 5.34 -0.65 27.30
C GLN A 175 5.53 -1.86 26.38
N SER A 176 5.79 -1.61 25.09
CA SER A 176 6.21 -2.65 24.17
C SER A 176 7.70 -2.52 23.88
N PRO A 177 8.50 -3.60 23.98
CA PRO A 177 9.94 -3.54 23.73
C PRO A 177 10.28 -3.19 22.27
N TYR A 178 9.31 -3.29 21.37
CA TYR A 178 9.47 -3.02 19.94
C TYR A 178 8.96 -1.63 19.51
N ALA A 179 8.28 -0.89 20.40
CA ALA A 179 7.60 0.36 20.06
C ALA A 179 8.54 1.42 19.48
N GLU A 180 9.78 1.50 19.95
CA GLU A 180 10.76 2.47 19.47
C GLU A 180 11.17 2.21 18.01
N VAL A 181 11.45 0.95 17.66
CA VAL A 181 11.87 0.54 16.29
C VAL A 181 10.78 0.88 15.28
N PHE A 182 9.52 0.62 15.61
CA PHE A 182 8.38 0.83 14.72
C PHE A 182 7.75 2.22 14.84
N SER A 183 8.29 3.08 15.71
CA SER A 183 7.69 4.39 16.02
C SER A 183 7.40 5.22 14.77
N PRO A 184 6.17 5.71 14.58
CA PRO A 184 5.85 6.66 13.52
C PRO A 184 6.57 8.01 13.66
N SER A 185 7.07 8.33 14.85
CA SER A 185 7.81 9.58 15.15
C SER A 185 9.32 9.46 14.95
N ARG A 186 9.84 8.28 14.52
CA ARG A 186 11.27 8.13 14.23
C ARG A 186 11.72 9.05 13.10
N THR A 187 13.02 9.32 13.01
CA THR A 187 13.59 10.23 12.01
C THR A 187 13.18 9.87 10.58
N ILE A 188 12.80 10.88 9.82
CA ILE A 188 12.43 10.76 8.40
C ILE A 188 13.59 11.14 7.46
N LEU A 189 14.73 11.51 8.00
CA LEU A 189 15.92 11.90 7.21
C LEU A 189 16.53 10.65 6.56
N ARG A 190 15.98 10.26 5.42
CA ARG A 190 16.41 9.12 4.61
C ARG A 190 16.56 9.57 3.15
N PRO A 191 17.44 8.95 2.36
CA PRO A 191 17.57 9.26 0.92
C PRO A 191 16.23 9.18 0.17
N GLN A 192 15.40 8.21 0.52
CA GLN A 192 14.07 8.04 -0.09
C GLN A 192 13.13 9.23 0.12
N LEU A 193 13.30 10.02 1.20
CA LEU A 193 12.54 11.26 1.40
C LEU A 193 12.80 12.27 0.28
N VAL A 194 14.06 12.40 -0.16
CA VAL A 194 14.44 13.29 -1.26
C VAL A 194 13.79 12.82 -2.56
N VAL A 195 13.81 11.53 -2.83
CA VAL A 195 13.16 10.93 -4.01
C VAL A 195 11.66 11.19 -3.99
N ASN A 196 10.99 10.96 -2.85
CA ASN A 196 9.56 11.23 -2.71
C ASN A 196 9.23 12.73 -2.89
N GLY A 197 10.04 13.61 -2.32
CA GLY A 197 9.88 15.06 -2.48
C GLY A 197 10.05 15.51 -3.94
N PHE A 198 11.05 15.00 -4.64
CA PHE A 198 11.27 15.28 -6.06
C PHE A 198 10.07 14.79 -6.91
N GLU A 199 9.61 13.57 -6.70
CA GLU A 199 8.43 13.03 -7.39
C GLU A 199 7.18 13.90 -7.13
N ALA A 200 6.98 14.34 -5.90
CA ALA A 200 5.86 15.21 -5.56
C ALA A 200 5.94 16.56 -6.30
N VAL A 201 7.09 17.22 -6.29
CA VAL A 201 7.30 18.50 -6.98
C VAL A 201 7.10 18.36 -8.48
N VAL A 202 7.73 17.38 -9.11
CA VAL A 202 7.60 17.13 -10.56
C VAL A 202 6.15 16.93 -10.94
N ASN A 203 5.41 16.08 -10.22
CA ASN A 203 4.02 15.77 -10.57
C ASN A 203 3.01 16.85 -10.17
N LEU A 204 3.34 17.72 -9.22
CA LEU A 204 2.57 18.93 -8.93
C LEU A 204 2.71 19.98 -10.05
N LEU A 205 3.91 20.12 -10.59
CA LEU A 205 4.20 21.08 -11.66
C LEU A 205 3.86 20.57 -13.06
N THR A 206 3.73 19.25 -13.25
CA THR A 206 3.38 18.66 -14.55
C THR A 206 1.98 19.08 -14.96
N PRO A 207 1.78 19.69 -16.15
CA PRO A 207 0.46 19.97 -16.71
C PRO A 207 -0.32 18.66 -16.89
N SER A 208 -1.56 18.62 -16.40
CA SER A 208 -2.44 17.45 -16.55
C SER A 208 -3.90 17.86 -16.41
N ALA A 209 -4.75 17.30 -17.27
CA ALA A 209 -6.20 17.46 -17.16
C ALA A 209 -6.78 16.66 -15.99
N LYS A 210 -6.10 15.57 -15.56
CA LYS A 210 -6.55 14.75 -14.43
C LYS A 210 -5.59 14.88 -13.27
N ARG A 211 -6.11 15.38 -12.13
CA ARG A 211 -5.36 15.60 -10.91
C ARG A 211 -5.94 14.81 -9.75
N CYS A 212 -5.05 14.24 -8.95
CA CYS A 212 -5.41 13.46 -7.77
C CYS A 212 -6.09 14.35 -6.71
N PRO A 213 -7.30 14.02 -6.24
CA PRO A 213 -8.00 14.80 -5.23
C PRO A 213 -7.34 14.77 -3.85
N HIS A 214 -6.34 13.88 -3.63
CA HIS A 214 -5.58 13.83 -2.38
C HIS A 214 -4.76 15.11 -2.15
N LEU A 215 -3.77 15.40 -3.02
CA LEU A 215 -2.88 16.58 -2.91
C LEU A 215 -2.56 17.22 -4.28
N GLY A 216 -3.38 17.01 -5.30
CA GLY A 216 -3.28 17.73 -6.57
C GLY A 216 -2.22 17.22 -7.55
N CYS A 217 -1.53 16.10 -7.31
CA CYS A 217 -0.54 15.55 -8.24
C CYS A 217 -1.17 15.14 -9.57
N ALA A 218 -0.44 15.33 -10.69
CA ALA A 218 -0.83 14.85 -12.01
C ALA A 218 -0.93 13.32 -12.02
N LEU A 219 -2.04 12.81 -12.53
CA LEU A 219 -2.24 11.37 -12.69
C LEU A 219 -1.55 10.87 -13.96
N LYS A 220 -1.13 9.61 -13.94
CA LYS A 220 -0.54 8.89 -15.08
C LYS A 220 -1.44 7.75 -15.49
N TRP A 221 -1.61 7.57 -16.80
CA TRP A 221 -2.36 6.44 -17.33
C TRP A 221 -1.52 5.15 -17.22
N ASN A 222 -2.14 4.11 -16.69
CA ASN A 222 -1.58 2.75 -16.65
C ASN A 222 -2.28 1.91 -17.73
N PRO A 223 -1.63 1.65 -18.87
CA PRO A 223 -2.26 0.92 -19.97
C PRO A 223 -2.42 -0.58 -19.69
N GLN A 224 -1.69 -1.14 -18.73
CA GLN A 224 -1.77 -2.55 -18.37
C GLN A 224 -3.04 -2.86 -17.54
N GLU A 225 -3.40 -1.93 -16.65
CA GLU A 225 -4.51 -2.11 -15.73
C GLU A 225 -5.73 -1.23 -16.09
N HIS A 226 -5.64 -0.40 -17.12
CA HIS A 226 -6.66 0.58 -17.53
C HIS A 226 -7.08 1.50 -16.37
N THR A 227 -6.08 2.08 -15.68
CA THR A 227 -6.30 2.94 -14.51
C THR A 227 -5.53 4.26 -14.60
N TRP A 228 -6.02 5.26 -13.87
CA TRP A 228 -5.30 6.51 -13.60
C TRP A 228 -4.59 6.40 -12.27
N ASP A 229 -3.27 6.41 -12.27
CA ASP A 229 -2.44 6.17 -11.10
C ASP A 229 -1.71 7.44 -10.67
N CYS A 230 -1.68 7.69 -9.34
CA CYS A 230 -0.97 8.83 -8.77
C CYS A 230 0.46 8.45 -8.37
N PRO A 231 1.50 8.99 -9.02
CA PRO A 231 2.89 8.64 -8.72
C PRO A 231 3.40 9.18 -7.38
N CYS A 232 2.70 10.14 -6.77
CA CYS A 232 3.10 10.70 -5.48
C CYS A 232 2.81 9.71 -4.34
N HIS A 233 1.54 9.30 -4.19
CA HIS A 233 1.09 8.53 -3.02
C HIS A 233 0.26 7.29 -3.38
N GLY A 234 0.08 6.99 -4.69
CA GLY A 234 -0.50 5.74 -5.14
C GLY A 234 -2.03 5.68 -5.16
N SER A 235 -2.76 6.80 -5.05
CA SER A 235 -4.21 6.75 -5.31
C SER A 235 -4.46 6.29 -6.73
N ARG A 236 -5.44 5.39 -6.93
CA ARG A 236 -5.78 4.82 -8.23
C ARG A 236 -7.25 5.00 -8.53
N PHE A 237 -7.55 5.16 -9.80
CA PHE A 237 -8.90 5.43 -10.27
C PHE A 237 -9.18 4.62 -11.54
N THR A 238 -10.43 4.21 -11.74
CA THR A 238 -10.86 3.63 -13.02
C THR A 238 -10.72 4.64 -14.15
N GLU A 239 -10.91 4.20 -15.37
CA GLU A 239 -10.93 5.07 -16.56
C GLU A 239 -11.96 6.20 -16.42
N GLU A 240 -13.13 5.91 -15.82
CA GLU A 240 -14.21 6.88 -15.56
C GLU A 240 -13.94 7.77 -14.34
N GLY A 241 -12.84 7.54 -13.62
CA GLY A 241 -12.44 8.33 -12.47
C GLY A 241 -13.05 7.91 -11.14
N ARG A 242 -13.58 6.68 -11.01
CA ARG A 242 -14.00 6.12 -9.72
C ARG A 242 -12.76 5.72 -8.92
N LEU A 243 -12.75 6.03 -7.63
CA LEU A 243 -11.67 5.65 -6.72
C LEU A 243 -11.58 4.13 -6.58
N ILE A 244 -10.36 3.59 -6.75
CA ILE A 244 -9.99 2.20 -6.50
C ILE A 244 -9.18 2.10 -5.21
N ASP A 245 -8.06 2.84 -5.13
CA ASP A 245 -7.12 2.80 -4.02
C ASP A 245 -6.91 4.18 -3.40
N ASN A 246 -6.84 4.22 -2.06
CA ASN A 246 -6.49 5.40 -1.28
C ASN A 246 -5.01 5.84 -1.53
N PRO A 247 -4.54 6.98 -0.98
CA PRO A 247 -5.09 7.83 0.08
C PRO A 247 -6.16 8.84 -0.33
N ALA A 248 -6.49 9.01 -1.60
CA ALA A 248 -7.66 9.80 -1.97
C ALA A 248 -8.92 9.21 -1.33
N THR A 249 -9.86 10.07 -0.92
CA THR A 249 -11.10 9.67 -0.25
C THR A 249 -12.34 9.89 -1.11
N GLY A 250 -12.16 10.32 -2.36
CA GLY A 250 -13.23 10.57 -3.31
C GLY A 250 -12.81 10.36 -4.77
N ASN A 251 -13.80 10.31 -5.66
CA ASN A 251 -13.61 10.16 -7.10
C ASN A 251 -12.95 11.39 -7.73
N LEU A 252 -12.45 11.22 -8.95
CA LEU A 252 -12.02 12.35 -9.76
C LEU A 252 -13.20 13.28 -10.04
N LYS A 253 -12.94 14.59 -10.01
CA LYS A 253 -13.93 15.57 -10.47
C LYS A 253 -14.04 15.44 -11.99
N LYS A 254 -15.27 15.48 -12.47
CA LYS A 254 -15.58 15.56 -13.92
C LYS A 254 -15.10 16.88 -14.49
#